data_9c4e37ff302555f37ae64571563c065a
#
_entry.id   9c4e37ff302555f37ae64571563c065a
#
_cell.length_a   1.000
_cell.length_b   1.000
_cell.length_c   1.000
_cell.angle_alpha   90.00
_cell.angle_beta   90.00
_cell.angle_gamma   90.00
#
_symmetry.space_group_name_H-M   'P 1'
#
loop_
_entity.id
_entity.type
_entity.pdbx_description
1 polymer ?
#
loop_
_entity_poly.entity_id
_entity_poly.type
_entity_poly.pdbx_seq_one_letter_code
_entity_poly.pdbx_strand_id
1 'polypeptide(L)'
;YENYEYLSSSEDISNRISLNLQAVGLTKNSAEKLARLTLATFVSGQIIQFSGSLADIIADAIAIAIGAPRYHIWRVPVGIISDMDAFDFIETIAESSRCLLLKGANLSAFEIYGAAIRDIVVQRQIHPTNYDHLALIATWKQGPATFPDGGMLAELGPVIDTDTLKMRGLSATLPQLKPGCLAKDKWTNIDGLHLDSVDDYVDELRALLDEAGFDGGTLWKRMIHIFYTSLIRIPNGNYIYDLYSVLSFYTLTWAKIKGGPVQKIEDIANRELKNYSAKISS
;
A
#
# COMPACT_ATOMS: atom_id res chain seq x y z
N TYR A 1 -11.04 19.24 -6.68
CA TYR A 1 -10.44 19.50 -8.00
C TYR A 1 -11.54 19.67 -9.03
N GLU A 2 -11.56 20.78 -9.76
CA GLU A 2 -12.55 21.04 -10.82
C GLU A 2 -12.21 20.30 -12.13
N ASN A 3 -10.92 20.11 -12.40
CA ASN A 3 -10.43 19.37 -13.57
C ASN A 3 -9.67 18.12 -13.12
N TYR A 4 -10.19 16.95 -13.44
CA TYR A 4 -9.55 15.66 -13.20
C TYR A 4 -9.86 14.70 -14.35
N GLU A 5 -9.05 13.68 -14.48
CA GLU A 5 -9.20 12.67 -15.53
C GLU A 5 -9.75 11.36 -14.94
N TYR A 6 -10.70 10.75 -15.65
CA TYR A 6 -11.16 9.41 -15.30
C TYR A 6 -10.17 8.36 -15.76
N LEU A 7 -9.77 7.48 -14.84
CA LEU A 7 -8.80 6.42 -15.04
C LEU A 7 -9.53 5.08 -15.09
N SER A 8 -9.43 4.34 -16.19
CA SER A 8 -10.20 3.12 -16.42
C SER A 8 -9.37 1.85 -16.51
N SER A 9 -8.10 1.96 -16.89
CA SER A 9 -7.19 0.83 -17.05
C SER A 9 -6.11 0.80 -15.99
N SER A 10 -5.51 -0.37 -15.78
CA SER A 10 -4.34 -0.53 -14.91
C SER A 10 -3.15 0.32 -15.35
N GLU A 11 -3.00 0.51 -16.67
CA GLU A 11 -1.95 1.33 -17.25
C GLU A 11 -2.18 2.82 -16.96
N ASP A 12 -3.39 3.34 -17.16
CA ASP A 12 -3.73 4.74 -16.87
C ASP A 12 -3.48 5.09 -15.41
N ILE A 13 -3.92 4.21 -14.50
CA ILE A 13 -3.78 4.40 -13.06
C ILE A 13 -2.30 4.37 -12.66
N SER A 14 -1.54 3.35 -13.11
CA SER A 14 -0.11 3.25 -12.82
C SER A 14 0.67 4.44 -13.37
N ASN A 15 0.37 4.87 -14.60
CA ASN A 15 1.01 6.03 -15.21
C ASN A 15 0.68 7.32 -14.45
N ARG A 16 -0.56 7.53 -14.05
CA ARG A 16 -0.97 8.71 -13.28
C ARG A 16 -0.26 8.78 -11.93
N ILE A 17 -0.23 7.67 -11.19
CA ILE A 17 0.50 7.58 -9.92
C ILE A 17 1.99 7.83 -10.15
N SER A 18 2.60 7.18 -11.14
CA SER A 18 4.03 7.33 -11.46
C SER A 18 4.38 8.77 -11.83
N LEU A 19 3.56 9.46 -12.62
CA LEU A 19 3.79 10.87 -12.99
C LEU A 19 3.76 11.79 -11.77
N ASN A 20 2.80 11.61 -10.86
CA ASN A 20 2.73 12.40 -9.63
C ASN A 20 3.91 12.12 -8.69
N LEU A 21 4.33 10.85 -8.59
CA LEU A 21 5.52 10.47 -7.82
C LEU A 21 6.81 11.07 -8.41
N GLN A 22 6.93 11.13 -9.73
CA GLN A 22 8.05 11.81 -10.39
C GLN A 22 8.00 13.32 -10.17
N ALA A 23 6.81 13.92 -10.15
CA ALA A 23 6.65 15.35 -9.89
C ALA A 23 7.13 15.74 -8.47
N VAL A 24 6.94 14.87 -7.48
CA VAL A 24 7.48 15.09 -6.11
C VAL A 24 8.94 14.65 -5.95
N GLY A 25 9.61 14.20 -7.03
CA GLY A 25 11.06 14.03 -7.07
C GLY A 25 11.56 12.59 -7.10
N LEU A 26 10.72 11.57 -7.18
CA LEU A 26 11.21 10.21 -7.39
C LEU A 26 11.87 10.05 -8.77
N THR A 27 12.86 9.15 -8.87
CA THR A 27 13.33 8.69 -10.17
C THR A 27 12.23 7.93 -10.90
N LYS A 28 12.25 7.93 -12.24
CA LYS A 28 11.24 7.21 -13.04
C LYS A 28 11.09 5.74 -12.61
N ASN A 29 12.19 5.02 -12.47
CA ASN A 29 12.18 3.61 -12.08
C ASN A 29 11.58 3.39 -10.69
N SER A 30 11.91 4.23 -9.68
CA SER A 30 11.30 4.14 -8.35
C SER A 30 9.81 4.46 -8.39
N ALA A 31 9.41 5.46 -9.16
CA ALA A 31 8.02 5.87 -9.32
C ALA A 31 7.17 4.78 -9.97
N GLU A 32 7.67 4.15 -11.04
CA GLU A 32 6.98 3.04 -11.74
C GLU A 32 6.80 1.82 -10.83
N LYS A 33 7.85 1.44 -10.09
CA LYS A 33 7.80 0.33 -9.14
C LYS A 33 6.81 0.61 -8.01
N LEU A 34 6.86 1.81 -7.43
CA LEU A 34 5.95 2.20 -6.37
C LEU A 34 4.50 2.31 -6.86
N ALA A 35 4.27 2.79 -8.07
CA ALA A 35 2.94 2.84 -8.67
C ALA A 35 2.34 1.44 -8.83
N ARG A 36 3.13 0.44 -9.27
CA ARG A 36 2.69 -0.97 -9.35
C ARG A 36 2.32 -1.54 -7.96
N LEU A 37 3.17 -1.34 -6.96
CA LEU A 37 2.89 -1.77 -5.59
C LEU A 37 1.61 -1.13 -5.04
N THR A 38 1.43 0.16 -5.29
CA THR A 38 0.25 0.92 -4.89
C THR A 38 -1.01 0.36 -5.55
N LEU A 39 -0.98 0.15 -6.86
CA LEU A 39 -2.11 -0.41 -7.59
C LEU A 39 -2.44 -1.83 -7.12
N ALA A 40 -1.43 -2.69 -6.91
CA ALA A 40 -1.62 -4.04 -6.37
C ALA A 40 -2.30 -4.01 -4.99
N THR A 41 -1.92 -3.06 -4.14
CA THR A 41 -2.52 -2.88 -2.82
C THR A 41 -4.01 -2.53 -2.92
N PHE A 42 -4.37 -1.60 -3.80
CA PHE A 42 -5.78 -1.21 -3.95
C PHE A 42 -6.63 -2.31 -4.57
N VAL A 43 -6.12 -3.00 -5.60
CA VAL A 43 -6.81 -4.13 -6.23
C VAL A 43 -7.01 -5.29 -5.27
N SER A 44 -6.04 -5.53 -4.38
CA SER A 44 -6.15 -6.54 -3.32
C SER A 44 -7.01 -6.09 -2.12
N GLY A 45 -7.59 -4.89 -2.16
CA GLY A 45 -8.47 -4.38 -1.12
C GLY A 45 -7.78 -4.00 0.19
N GLN A 46 -6.47 -3.74 0.15
CA GLN A 46 -5.63 -3.50 1.31
C GLN A 46 -5.27 -2.02 1.47
N ILE A 47 -4.53 -1.68 2.54
CA ILE A 47 -4.06 -0.34 2.80
C ILE A 47 -2.57 -0.21 2.46
N ILE A 48 -2.19 0.78 1.65
CA ILE A 48 -0.78 1.09 1.44
C ILE A 48 -0.30 2.07 2.50
N GLN A 49 0.90 1.84 3.02
CA GLN A 49 1.44 2.58 4.14
C GLN A 49 2.83 3.12 3.82
N PHE A 50 3.12 4.30 4.31
CA PHE A 50 4.39 4.97 4.10
C PHE A 50 4.99 5.40 5.43
N SER A 51 6.26 5.07 5.65
CA SER A 51 7.11 5.58 6.72
C SER A 51 8.25 6.40 6.15
N GLY A 52 9.05 7.03 7.00
CA GLY A 52 10.18 7.85 6.57
C GLY A 52 9.84 9.32 6.35
N SER A 53 10.85 10.07 5.97
CA SER A 53 10.79 11.55 5.91
C SER A 53 9.83 12.11 4.86
N LEU A 54 9.58 11.37 3.78
CA LEU A 54 8.73 11.78 2.65
C LEU A 54 7.34 11.13 2.65
N ALA A 55 6.98 10.41 3.70
CA ALA A 55 5.74 9.65 3.78
C ALA A 55 4.50 10.47 3.41
N ASP A 56 4.34 11.66 4.00
CA ASP A 56 3.18 12.52 3.74
C ASP A 56 3.14 13.05 2.29
N ILE A 57 4.30 13.43 1.74
CA ILE A 57 4.40 13.97 0.37
C ILE A 57 4.05 12.90 -0.66
N ILE A 58 4.55 11.69 -0.48
CA ILE A 58 4.29 10.56 -1.36
C ILE A 58 2.82 10.13 -1.27
N ALA A 59 2.28 10.05 -0.06
CA ALA A 59 0.89 9.71 0.16
C ALA A 59 -0.07 10.76 -0.45
N ASP A 60 0.21 12.05 -0.31
CA ASP A 60 -0.56 13.12 -0.94
C ASP A 60 -0.51 13.03 -2.48
N ALA A 61 0.67 12.76 -3.05
CA ALA A 61 0.83 12.62 -4.50
C ALA A 61 -0.01 11.47 -5.06
N ILE A 62 -0.08 10.34 -4.35
CA ILE A 62 -0.91 9.19 -4.72
C ILE A 62 -2.39 9.52 -4.53
N ALA A 63 -2.78 10.09 -3.38
CA ALA A 63 -4.17 10.45 -3.11
C ALA A 63 -4.74 11.41 -4.17
N ILE A 64 -3.95 12.39 -4.63
CA ILE A 64 -4.32 13.30 -5.72
C ILE A 64 -4.44 12.53 -7.05
N ALA A 65 -3.58 11.57 -7.30
CA ALA A 65 -3.59 10.79 -8.54
C ALA A 65 -4.89 9.99 -8.76
N ILE A 66 -5.58 9.59 -7.68
CA ILE A 66 -6.70 8.63 -7.74
C ILE A 66 -7.98 9.09 -7.04
N GLY A 67 -7.89 10.08 -6.16
CA GLY A 67 -8.94 10.43 -5.21
C GLY A 67 -9.85 11.61 -5.64
N ALA A 68 -9.69 12.15 -6.86
CA ALA A 68 -10.53 13.25 -7.32
C ALA A 68 -12.02 12.81 -7.44
N PRO A 69 -12.97 13.74 -7.35
CA PRO A 69 -12.78 15.18 -7.11
C PRO A 69 -12.37 15.53 -5.68
N ARG A 70 -12.57 14.63 -4.74
CA ARG A 70 -12.23 14.82 -3.33
C ARG A 70 -11.66 13.54 -2.74
N TYR A 71 -10.56 13.66 -2.03
CA TYR A 71 -10.11 12.65 -1.09
C TYR A 71 -10.15 13.22 0.33
N HIS A 72 -10.33 12.36 1.32
CA HIS A 72 -10.40 12.76 2.70
C HIS A 72 -9.08 12.51 3.41
N ILE A 73 -8.65 13.48 4.20
CA ILE A 73 -7.49 13.36 5.08
C ILE A 73 -7.99 13.28 6.51
N TRP A 74 -7.65 12.19 7.18
CA TRP A 74 -7.81 12.09 8.61
C TRP A 74 -6.43 12.17 9.30
N ARG A 75 -6.22 13.26 10.04
CA ARG A 75 -5.03 13.38 10.88
C ARG A 75 -5.33 12.70 12.20
N VAL A 76 -4.69 11.53 12.41
CA VAL A 76 -4.91 10.73 13.61
C VAL A 76 -4.40 11.52 14.83
N PRO A 77 -5.27 11.85 15.79
CA PRO A 77 -4.84 12.57 17.01
C PRO A 77 -4.00 11.66 17.91
N VAL A 78 -3.13 12.28 18.71
CA VAL A 78 -2.39 11.55 19.76
C VAL A 78 -3.35 11.21 20.90
N GLY A 79 -3.29 9.98 21.41
CA GLY A 79 -4.01 9.58 22.62
C GLY A 79 -5.50 9.31 22.42
N ILE A 80 -5.91 8.82 21.25
CA ILE A 80 -7.26 8.32 21.03
C ILE A 80 -7.52 7.15 22.00
N ILE A 81 -8.65 7.21 22.67
CA ILE A 81 -9.09 6.20 23.66
C ILE A 81 -10.37 5.45 23.23
N SER A 82 -10.96 5.82 22.09
CA SER A 82 -12.18 5.22 21.57
C SER A 82 -12.14 5.17 20.04
N ASP A 83 -12.77 4.16 19.45
CA ASP A 83 -12.94 3.99 18.01
C ASP A 83 -14.17 4.73 17.44
N MET A 84 -15.06 5.25 18.28
CA MET A 84 -16.32 5.85 17.83
C MET A 84 -16.12 7.03 16.88
N ASP A 85 -15.16 7.93 17.16
CA ASP A 85 -14.88 9.07 16.28
C ASP A 85 -14.38 8.61 14.90
N ALA A 86 -13.59 7.53 14.87
CA ALA A 86 -13.11 6.94 13.64
C ALA A 86 -14.22 6.26 12.85
N PHE A 87 -15.11 5.56 13.54
CA PHE A 87 -16.24 4.84 12.95
C PHE A 87 -17.20 5.80 12.26
N ASP A 88 -17.67 6.83 12.98
CA ASP A 88 -18.58 7.85 12.46
C ASP A 88 -17.96 8.60 11.27
N PHE A 89 -16.66 8.91 11.35
CA PHE A 89 -15.94 9.58 10.28
C PHE A 89 -15.87 8.70 9.02
N ILE A 90 -15.52 7.43 9.18
CA ILE A 90 -15.38 6.49 8.04
C ILE A 90 -16.72 6.24 7.38
N GLU A 91 -17.79 6.02 8.13
CA GLU A 91 -19.14 5.84 7.57
C GLU A 91 -19.57 7.08 6.78
N THR A 92 -19.34 8.28 7.33
CA THR A 92 -19.73 9.54 6.67
C THR A 92 -19.00 9.75 5.34
N ILE A 93 -17.74 9.37 5.23
CA ILE A 93 -16.92 9.64 4.05
C ILE A 93 -16.90 8.48 3.05
N ALA A 94 -17.10 7.25 3.51
CA ALA A 94 -16.91 6.06 2.68
C ALA A 94 -17.84 6.01 1.47
N GLU A 95 -19.05 6.53 1.58
CA GLU A 95 -19.99 6.57 0.46
C GLU A 95 -19.65 7.62 -0.61
N SER A 96 -19.00 8.71 -0.20
CA SER A 96 -18.78 9.89 -1.06
C SER A 96 -17.35 10.06 -1.55
N SER A 97 -16.39 9.30 -0.99
CA SER A 97 -14.97 9.47 -1.24
C SER A 97 -14.36 8.32 -2.02
N ARG A 98 -13.37 8.65 -2.84
CA ARG A 98 -12.56 7.66 -3.57
C ARG A 98 -11.28 7.27 -2.84
N CYS A 99 -10.84 8.08 -1.89
CA CYS A 99 -9.62 7.83 -1.12
C CYS A 99 -9.72 8.39 0.30
N LEU A 100 -9.29 7.58 1.27
CA LEU A 100 -9.05 7.98 2.65
C LEU A 100 -7.55 7.93 2.94
N LEU A 101 -6.99 9.06 3.35
CA LEU A 101 -5.60 9.21 3.75
C LEU A 101 -5.49 9.42 5.25
N LEU A 102 -4.96 8.43 5.97
CA LEU A 102 -4.67 8.49 7.40
C LEU A 102 -3.28 9.09 7.60
N LYS A 103 -3.18 10.32 8.09
CA LYS A 103 -1.88 10.94 8.41
C LYS A 103 -1.49 10.73 9.86
N GLY A 104 -0.30 10.18 10.07
CA GLY A 104 0.21 9.87 11.39
C GLY A 104 -0.54 8.70 12.04
N ALA A 105 -0.81 7.65 11.30
CA ALA A 105 -1.56 6.49 11.76
C ALA A 105 -0.97 5.80 13.00
N ASN A 106 0.31 5.98 13.26
CA ASN A 106 1.01 5.46 14.43
C ASN A 106 1.15 6.48 15.60
N LEU A 107 0.40 7.58 15.58
CA LEU A 107 0.34 8.53 16.70
C LEU A 107 -0.60 8.06 17.84
N SER A 108 -1.48 7.13 17.55
CA SER A 108 -2.29 6.40 18.53
C SER A 108 -2.25 4.92 18.22
N ALA A 109 -2.52 4.08 19.22
CA ALA A 109 -2.57 2.64 19.02
C ALA A 109 -3.70 2.30 18.04
N PHE A 110 -3.34 1.67 16.94
CA PHE A 110 -4.30 1.30 15.89
C PHE A 110 -5.38 0.34 16.40
N GLU A 111 -5.03 -0.50 17.34
CA GLU A 111 -5.95 -1.44 18.01
C GLU A 111 -7.12 -0.72 18.70
N ILE A 112 -6.96 0.56 19.06
CA ILE A 112 -8.00 1.33 19.75
C ILE A 112 -8.92 2.02 18.74
N TYR A 113 -8.36 2.66 17.69
CA TYR A 113 -9.15 3.48 16.78
C TYR A 113 -9.43 2.85 15.41
N GLY A 114 -8.70 1.81 15.07
CA GLY A 114 -8.64 1.27 13.71
C GLY A 114 -9.66 0.18 13.40
N ALA A 115 -10.58 -0.14 14.30
CA ALA A 115 -11.53 -1.24 14.13
C ALA A 115 -12.32 -1.15 12.82
N ALA A 116 -12.87 0.02 12.50
CA ALA A 116 -13.65 0.22 11.26
C ALA A 116 -12.78 0.04 10.00
N ILE A 117 -11.53 0.52 10.01
CA ILE A 117 -10.59 0.35 8.88
C ILE A 117 -10.21 -1.11 8.72
N ARG A 118 -9.93 -1.80 9.84
CA ARG A 118 -9.64 -3.22 9.84
C ARG A 118 -10.80 -4.03 9.28
N ASP A 119 -12.03 -3.73 9.70
CA ASP A 119 -13.22 -4.41 9.23
C ASP A 119 -13.42 -4.24 7.73
N ILE A 120 -13.24 -3.05 7.17
CA ILE A 120 -13.28 -2.81 5.73
C ILE A 120 -12.27 -3.69 4.99
N VAL A 121 -11.01 -3.69 5.43
CA VAL A 121 -9.94 -4.48 4.79
C VAL A 121 -10.22 -5.97 4.91
N VAL A 122 -10.60 -6.46 6.09
CA VAL A 122 -10.87 -7.89 6.34
C VAL A 122 -12.08 -8.37 5.54
N GLN A 123 -13.16 -7.59 5.50
CA GLN A 123 -14.36 -7.96 4.74
C GLN A 123 -14.05 -8.08 3.25
N ARG A 124 -13.24 -7.20 2.69
CA ARG A 124 -12.79 -7.26 1.28
C ARG A 124 -12.03 -8.55 0.95
N GLN A 125 -11.42 -9.22 1.94
CA GLN A 125 -10.74 -10.49 1.73
C GLN A 125 -11.69 -11.68 1.60
N ILE A 126 -12.95 -11.53 2.00
CA ILE A 126 -13.94 -12.60 2.06
C ILE A 126 -14.96 -12.47 0.94
N HIS A 127 -15.48 -11.28 0.75
CA HIS A 127 -16.49 -10.96 -0.28
C HIS A 127 -16.50 -9.46 -0.59
N PRO A 128 -16.98 -9.08 -1.80
CA PRO A 128 -17.12 -7.67 -2.18
C PRO A 128 -17.98 -6.89 -1.17
N THR A 129 -17.55 -5.66 -0.88
CA THR A 129 -18.24 -4.75 0.06
C THR A 129 -18.71 -3.49 -0.62
N ASN A 130 -19.51 -2.68 0.10
CA ASN A 130 -19.96 -1.38 -0.39
C ASN A 130 -18.80 -0.36 -0.51
N TYR A 131 -17.66 -0.63 0.12
CA TYR A 131 -16.49 0.27 0.16
C TYR A 131 -15.38 -0.11 -0.83
N ASP A 132 -15.62 -1.02 -1.77
CA ASP A 132 -14.60 -1.51 -2.71
C ASP A 132 -14.04 -0.42 -3.65
N HIS A 133 -14.69 0.74 -3.72
CA HIS A 133 -14.22 1.92 -4.43
C HIS A 133 -13.22 2.78 -3.65
N LEU A 134 -13.14 2.60 -2.32
CA LEU A 134 -12.35 3.45 -1.44
C LEU A 134 -10.90 2.97 -1.38
N ALA A 135 -9.97 3.75 -1.88
CA ALA A 135 -8.53 3.52 -1.66
C ALA A 135 -8.14 3.93 -0.24
N LEU A 136 -7.34 3.09 0.42
CA LEU A 136 -6.85 3.34 1.76
C LEU A 136 -5.34 3.60 1.73
N ILE A 137 -4.91 4.73 2.29
CA ILE A 137 -3.51 5.14 2.38
C ILE A 137 -3.23 5.55 3.83
N ALA A 138 -2.06 5.20 4.37
CA ALA A 138 -1.64 5.65 5.69
C ALA A 138 -0.21 6.19 5.66
N THR A 139 0.09 7.15 6.54
CA THR A 139 1.46 7.59 6.81
C THR A 139 1.81 7.38 8.27
N TRP A 140 3.06 7.01 8.52
CA TRP A 140 3.63 6.86 9.85
C TRP A 140 4.52 8.05 10.18
N LYS A 141 4.46 8.52 11.41
CA LYS A 141 5.37 9.55 11.93
C LYS A 141 6.56 8.88 12.61
N GLN A 142 7.71 9.53 12.52
CA GLN A 142 8.91 9.16 13.26
C GLN A 142 9.05 10.08 14.49
N GLY A 143 9.42 9.52 15.61
CA GLY A 143 9.66 10.27 16.83
C GLY A 143 9.38 9.48 18.11
N PRO A 144 9.78 10.01 19.27
CA PRO A 144 9.69 9.30 20.54
C PRO A 144 8.25 9.14 21.07
N ALA A 145 7.30 9.90 20.54
CA ALA A 145 5.88 9.86 20.94
C ALA A 145 5.02 9.03 19.98
N THR A 146 5.62 8.17 19.17
CA THR A 146 4.91 7.33 18.20
C THR A 146 4.97 5.86 18.59
N PHE A 147 4.04 5.05 18.03
CA PHE A 147 4.17 3.60 18.01
C PHE A 147 5.06 3.22 16.80
N PRO A 148 6.32 2.84 17.00
CA PRO A 148 7.33 2.80 15.93
C PRO A 148 7.06 1.72 14.88
N ASP A 149 6.33 0.69 15.24
CA ASP A 149 6.02 -0.47 14.40
C ASP A 149 4.60 -0.46 13.82
N GLY A 150 3.79 0.58 14.13
CA GLY A 150 2.43 0.73 13.65
C GLY A 150 1.42 -0.30 14.18
N GLY A 151 1.83 -1.23 15.03
CA GLY A 151 0.95 -2.24 15.62
C GLY A 151 0.23 -3.10 14.57
N MET A 152 -1.03 -3.42 14.82
CA MET A 152 -1.86 -4.26 13.94
C MET A 152 -2.11 -3.66 12.54
N LEU A 153 -1.83 -2.38 12.34
CA LEU A 153 -1.95 -1.75 11.02
C LEU A 153 -1.01 -2.40 9.98
N ALA A 154 0.17 -2.84 10.39
CA ALA A 154 1.13 -3.51 9.51
C ALA A 154 0.68 -4.90 8.99
N GLU A 155 -0.33 -5.53 9.62
CA GLU A 155 -0.97 -6.73 9.07
C GLU A 155 -1.76 -6.43 7.80
N LEU A 156 -2.31 -5.21 7.67
CA LEU A 156 -3.35 -4.86 6.70
C LEU A 156 -2.84 -4.43 5.33
N GLY A 157 -1.55 -4.40 5.13
CA GLY A 157 -0.95 -4.06 3.83
C GLY A 157 0.53 -3.69 3.91
N PRO A 158 1.18 -3.48 2.75
CA PRO A 158 2.60 -3.19 2.69
C PRO A 158 2.95 -1.83 3.32
N VAL A 159 4.11 -1.77 3.98
CA VAL A 159 4.70 -0.57 4.56
C VAL A 159 5.99 -0.24 3.83
N ILE A 160 6.04 0.92 3.20
CA ILE A 160 7.16 1.36 2.37
C ILE A 160 7.91 2.47 3.11
N ASP A 161 9.18 2.21 3.41
CA ASP A 161 10.07 3.24 3.92
C ASP A 161 10.51 4.16 2.79
N THR A 162 10.04 5.40 2.81
CA THR A 162 10.30 6.39 1.77
C THR A 162 11.76 6.83 1.72
N ASP A 163 12.52 6.65 2.80
CA ASP A 163 13.95 6.99 2.84
C ASP A 163 14.80 5.99 2.05
N THR A 164 14.25 4.83 1.69
CA THR A 164 14.90 3.84 0.81
C THR A 164 14.65 4.09 -0.68
N LEU A 165 13.74 4.98 -1.03
CA LEU A 165 13.38 5.27 -2.42
C LEU A 165 14.43 6.15 -3.11
N LYS A 166 14.72 5.84 -4.38
CA LYS A 166 15.67 6.65 -5.16
C LYS A 166 15.02 7.94 -5.62
N MET A 167 15.55 9.06 -5.13
CA MET A 167 15.11 10.41 -5.46
C MET A 167 16.05 11.07 -6.47
N ARG A 168 15.48 11.92 -7.34
CA ARG A 168 16.27 12.90 -8.13
C ARG A 168 16.61 14.13 -7.29
N GLY A 169 15.80 14.38 -6.25
CA GLY A 169 15.80 15.55 -5.40
C GLY A 169 14.40 16.18 -5.37
N LEU A 170 14.09 16.90 -4.30
CA LEU A 170 12.85 17.67 -4.22
C LEU A 170 12.94 18.84 -5.21
N SER A 171 11.83 19.12 -5.91
CA SER A 171 11.76 20.28 -6.80
C SER A 171 11.83 21.57 -6.00
N ALA A 172 12.56 22.56 -6.50
CA ALA A 172 12.58 23.92 -5.95
C ALA A 172 11.26 24.67 -6.17
N THR A 173 10.43 24.21 -7.10
CA THR A 173 9.09 24.73 -7.37
C THR A 173 8.03 23.76 -6.89
N LEU A 174 6.83 24.27 -6.58
CA LEU A 174 5.70 23.42 -6.22
C LEU A 174 5.40 22.42 -7.35
N PRO A 175 5.35 21.13 -7.06
CA PRO A 175 5.09 20.12 -8.07
C PRO A 175 3.67 20.29 -8.64
N GLN A 176 3.55 20.22 -9.96
CA GLN A 176 2.25 20.18 -10.63
C GLN A 176 1.71 18.75 -10.62
N LEU A 177 0.91 18.43 -9.60
CA LEU A 177 0.26 17.14 -9.47
C LEU A 177 -1.00 17.10 -10.36
N LYS A 178 -1.21 15.96 -11.01
CA LYS A 178 -2.34 15.75 -11.91
C LYS A 178 -3.42 14.94 -11.19
N PRO A 179 -4.59 15.52 -10.92
CA PRO A 179 -5.68 14.81 -10.28
C PRO A 179 -6.30 13.77 -11.22
N GLY A 180 -6.69 12.65 -10.63
CA GLY A 180 -7.36 11.55 -11.31
C GLY A 180 -8.43 10.92 -10.45
N CYS A 181 -9.37 10.23 -11.07
CA CYS A 181 -10.46 9.52 -10.43
C CYS A 181 -10.63 8.14 -11.05
N LEU A 182 -10.85 7.11 -10.21
CA LEU A 182 -11.23 5.80 -10.72
C LEU A 182 -12.54 5.90 -11.49
N ALA A 183 -12.56 5.47 -12.74
CA ALA A 183 -13.73 5.52 -13.61
C ALA A 183 -14.78 4.45 -13.24
N LYS A 184 -14.36 3.38 -12.58
CA LYS A 184 -15.19 2.25 -12.16
C LYS A 184 -15.51 2.33 -10.67
N ASP A 185 -16.58 1.64 -10.27
CA ASP A 185 -17.05 1.68 -8.89
C ASP A 185 -16.21 0.82 -7.92
N LYS A 186 -15.32 -0.04 -8.46
CA LYS A 186 -14.53 -0.98 -7.66
C LYS A 186 -13.13 -1.14 -8.20
N TRP A 187 -12.16 -1.21 -7.31
CA TRP A 187 -10.76 -1.50 -7.64
C TRP A 187 -10.58 -2.88 -8.28
N THR A 188 -11.40 -3.84 -7.89
CA THR A 188 -11.38 -5.21 -8.44
C THR A 188 -11.90 -5.30 -9.88
N ASN A 189 -12.58 -4.29 -10.40
CA ASN A 189 -13.14 -4.27 -11.76
C ASN A 189 -12.20 -3.65 -12.80
N ILE A 190 -10.94 -3.41 -12.45
CA ILE A 190 -9.95 -2.89 -13.40
C ILE A 190 -9.59 -3.98 -14.40
N ASP A 191 -9.65 -3.63 -15.70
CA ASP A 191 -9.42 -4.57 -16.78
C ASP A 191 -8.08 -5.29 -16.66
N GLY A 192 -8.11 -6.61 -16.76
CA GLY A 192 -6.93 -7.48 -16.67
C GLY A 192 -6.46 -7.84 -15.27
N LEU A 193 -7.09 -7.30 -14.20
CA LEU A 193 -6.69 -7.54 -12.82
C LEU A 193 -7.74 -8.29 -11.99
N HIS A 194 -8.82 -8.79 -12.63
CA HIS A 194 -9.87 -9.51 -11.92
C HIS A 194 -9.35 -10.82 -11.33
N LEU A 195 -9.59 -11.00 -10.03
CA LEU A 195 -9.24 -12.21 -9.28
C LEU A 195 -10.47 -13.11 -9.23
N ASP A 196 -10.59 -14.07 -10.12
CA ASP A 196 -11.75 -15.00 -10.17
C ASP A 196 -11.77 -15.96 -8.98
N SER A 197 -10.61 -16.37 -8.50
CA SER A 197 -10.43 -17.10 -7.23
C SER A 197 -8.97 -17.02 -6.79
N VAL A 198 -8.71 -17.09 -5.50
CA VAL A 198 -7.37 -17.22 -4.90
C VAL A 198 -7.31 -18.57 -4.19
N ASP A 199 -7.59 -19.63 -4.94
CA ASP A 199 -7.62 -20.97 -4.37
C ASP A 199 -6.22 -21.61 -4.33
N ASP A 200 -5.30 -21.17 -5.19
CA ASP A 200 -3.92 -21.65 -5.22
C ASP A 200 -2.94 -20.58 -4.74
N TYR A 201 -2.27 -20.87 -3.64
CA TYR A 201 -1.12 -20.09 -3.20
C TYR A 201 0.00 -20.19 -4.22
N VAL A 202 0.56 -19.06 -4.62
CA VAL A 202 1.69 -19.05 -5.57
C VAL A 202 2.89 -19.74 -4.93
N ASP A 203 3.34 -20.83 -5.55
CA ASP A 203 4.33 -21.74 -4.98
C ASP A 203 5.65 -21.06 -4.63
N GLU A 204 6.09 -20.08 -5.44
CA GLU A 204 7.35 -19.37 -5.21
C GLU A 204 7.31 -18.55 -3.92
N LEU A 205 6.22 -17.81 -3.67
CA LEU A 205 6.08 -17.05 -2.44
C LEU A 205 5.97 -17.98 -1.23
N ARG A 206 5.21 -19.05 -1.36
CA ARG A 206 5.08 -20.05 -0.31
C ARG A 206 6.43 -20.67 0.06
N ALA A 207 7.22 -21.07 -0.94
CA ALA A 207 8.55 -21.65 -0.72
C ALA A 207 9.48 -20.69 0.05
N LEU A 208 9.45 -19.38 -0.26
CA LEU A 208 10.27 -18.38 0.44
C LEU A 208 9.79 -18.15 1.89
N LEU A 209 8.49 -18.17 2.14
CA LEU A 209 7.94 -18.05 3.49
C LEU A 209 8.26 -19.28 4.34
N ASP A 210 8.17 -20.48 3.75
CA ASP A 210 8.54 -21.75 4.39
C ASP A 210 10.05 -21.78 4.68
N GLU A 211 10.89 -21.34 3.73
CA GLU A 211 12.33 -21.18 3.94
C GLU A 211 12.61 -20.20 5.09
N ALA A 212 11.91 -19.07 5.15
CA ALA A 212 12.03 -18.12 6.25
C ALA A 212 11.59 -18.71 7.60
N GLY A 213 10.70 -19.68 7.57
CA GLY A 213 10.08 -20.22 8.79
C GLY A 213 9.15 -19.22 9.47
N PHE A 214 8.47 -18.38 8.68
CA PHE A 214 7.59 -17.36 9.21
C PHE A 214 6.12 -17.68 8.96
N ASP A 215 5.36 -17.72 10.05
CA ASP A 215 3.91 -17.82 10.04
C ASP A 215 3.28 -16.53 10.58
N GLY A 216 2.81 -15.69 9.67
CA GLY A 216 2.15 -14.42 10.02
C GLY A 216 0.68 -14.56 10.44
N GLY A 217 0.13 -15.76 10.45
CA GLY A 217 -1.28 -16.04 10.73
C GLY A 217 -2.14 -16.18 9.48
N THR A 218 -3.31 -16.82 9.63
CA THR A 218 -4.16 -17.22 8.49
C THR A 218 -4.65 -16.04 7.66
N LEU A 219 -5.11 -14.97 8.32
CA LEU A 219 -5.56 -13.76 7.63
C LEU A 219 -4.41 -13.13 6.84
N TRP A 220 -3.27 -12.93 7.48
CA TRP A 220 -2.10 -12.35 6.84
C TRP A 220 -1.61 -13.18 5.66
N LYS A 221 -1.57 -14.51 5.79
CA LYS A 221 -1.21 -15.41 4.68
C LYS A 221 -2.14 -15.21 3.47
N ARG A 222 -3.45 -15.14 3.70
CA ARG A 222 -4.41 -14.86 2.63
C ARG A 222 -4.14 -13.49 2.00
N MET A 223 -3.97 -12.46 2.80
CA MET A 223 -3.75 -11.09 2.32
C MET A 223 -2.48 -10.96 1.48
N ILE A 224 -1.36 -11.53 1.94
CA ILE A 224 -0.09 -11.46 1.22
C ILE A 224 -0.14 -12.22 -0.12
N HIS A 225 -0.86 -13.33 -0.19
CA HIS A 225 -1.04 -14.08 -1.44
C HIS A 225 -1.93 -13.32 -2.42
N ILE A 226 -3.03 -12.71 -1.98
CA ILE A 226 -3.87 -11.86 -2.83
C ILE A 226 -3.07 -10.66 -3.35
N PHE A 227 -2.30 -10.02 -2.49
CA PHE A 227 -1.43 -8.90 -2.88
C PHE A 227 -0.40 -9.34 -3.93
N TYR A 228 0.32 -10.43 -3.70
CA TYR A 228 1.33 -10.92 -4.63
C TYR A 228 0.72 -11.35 -5.97
N THR A 229 -0.41 -12.05 -5.96
CA THR A 229 -1.15 -12.42 -7.17
C THR A 229 -1.61 -11.20 -7.96
N SER A 230 -2.07 -10.15 -7.28
CA SER A 230 -2.40 -8.87 -7.92
C SER A 230 -1.17 -8.21 -8.53
N LEU A 231 -0.05 -8.20 -7.80
CA LEU A 231 1.19 -7.56 -8.23
C LEU A 231 1.77 -8.19 -9.50
N ILE A 232 1.82 -9.52 -9.59
CA ILE A 232 2.37 -10.20 -10.78
C ILE A 232 1.50 -10.04 -12.04
N ARG A 233 0.20 -9.73 -11.88
CA ARG A 233 -0.72 -9.48 -13.01
C ARG A 233 -0.60 -8.07 -13.56
N ILE A 234 -0.07 -7.12 -12.81
CA ILE A 234 0.13 -5.75 -13.28
C ILE A 234 1.30 -5.73 -14.28
N PRO A 235 1.10 -5.16 -15.50
CA PRO A 235 2.14 -5.11 -16.52
C PRO A 235 3.45 -4.46 -16.08
N ASN A 236 4.51 -4.72 -16.84
CA ASN A 236 5.85 -4.16 -16.63
C ASN A 236 6.52 -4.57 -15.30
N GLY A 237 6.12 -5.73 -14.74
CA GLY A 237 6.73 -6.30 -13.55
C GLY A 237 7.91 -7.21 -13.84
N ASN A 238 8.61 -7.55 -12.76
CA ASN A 238 9.60 -8.61 -12.77
C ASN A 238 9.37 -9.45 -11.50
N TYR A 239 9.09 -10.72 -11.67
CA TYR A 239 8.70 -11.61 -10.56
C TYR A 239 9.73 -11.67 -9.43
N ILE A 240 11.04 -11.57 -9.73
CA ILE A 240 12.10 -11.58 -8.69
C ILE A 240 12.02 -10.30 -7.86
N TYR A 241 11.82 -9.15 -8.50
CA TYR A 241 11.65 -7.89 -7.80
C TYR A 241 10.32 -7.84 -7.03
N ASP A 242 9.28 -8.46 -7.56
CA ASP A 242 7.98 -8.56 -6.90
C ASP A 242 8.09 -9.42 -5.62
N LEU A 243 8.79 -10.55 -5.66
CA LEU A 243 9.10 -11.37 -4.46
C LEU A 243 9.92 -10.58 -3.43
N TYR A 244 11.00 -9.90 -3.86
CA TYR A 244 11.75 -8.99 -2.99
C TYR A 244 10.83 -7.97 -2.32
N SER A 245 9.95 -7.35 -3.09
CA SER A 245 9.04 -6.30 -2.59
C SER A 245 8.07 -6.83 -1.54
N VAL A 246 7.50 -8.00 -1.77
CA VAL A 246 6.60 -8.67 -0.81
C VAL A 246 7.33 -9.02 0.48
N LEU A 247 8.56 -9.53 0.39
CA LEU A 247 9.35 -9.86 1.56
C LEU A 247 9.75 -8.61 2.35
N SER A 248 10.25 -7.57 1.66
CA SER A 248 10.78 -6.37 2.30
C SER A 248 9.72 -5.43 2.84
N PHE A 249 8.62 -5.23 2.09
CA PHE A 249 7.64 -4.20 2.44
C PHE A 249 6.42 -4.75 3.18
N TYR A 250 6.16 -6.05 3.09
CA TYR A 250 5.00 -6.63 3.76
C TYR A 250 5.41 -7.64 4.83
N THR A 251 6.18 -8.67 4.45
CA THR A 251 6.55 -9.76 5.36
C THR A 251 7.42 -9.27 6.51
N LEU A 252 8.47 -8.51 6.20
CA LEU A 252 9.45 -8.06 7.18
C LEU A 252 8.83 -7.19 8.28
N THR A 253 7.94 -6.26 7.89
CA THR A 253 7.29 -5.35 8.84
C THR A 253 6.40 -6.13 9.80
N TRP A 254 5.60 -7.06 9.29
CA TRP A 254 4.74 -7.90 10.14
C TRP A 254 5.54 -8.85 11.01
N ALA A 255 6.64 -9.41 10.48
CA ALA A 255 7.53 -10.27 11.27
C ALA A 255 8.16 -9.54 12.45
N LYS A 256 8.53 -8.27 12.31
CA LYS A 256 9.04 -7.46 13.43
C LYS A 256 8.04 -7.37 14.57
N ILE A 257 6.78 -7.14 14.25
CA ILE A 257 5.68 -7.02 15.24
C ILE A 257 5.39 -8.37 15.90
N LYS A 258 5.38 -9.45 15.12
CA LYS A 258 5.09 -10.80 15.62
C LYS A 258 6.26 -11.48 16.33
N GLY A 259 7.43 -10.85 16.40
CA GLY A 259 8.65 -11.48 16.93
C GLY A 259 9.18 -12.62 16.06
N GLY A 260 8.98 -12.53 14.75
CA GLY A 260 9.40 -13.51 13.77
C GLY A 260 10.89 -13.45 13.40
N PRO A 261 11.34 -14.28 12.46
CA PRO A 261 12.75 -14.43 12.07
C PRO A 261 13.22 -13.29 11.13
N VAL A 262 13.24 -12.06 11.64
CA VAL A 262 13.53 -10.82 10.90
C VAL A 262 14.80 -10.92 10.06
N GLN A 263 15.93 -11.33 10.67
CA GLN A 263 17.22 -11.42 9.97
C GLN A 263 17.15 -12.40 8.79
N LYS A 264 16.50 -13.53 8.97
CA LYS A 264 16.39 -14.54 7.91
C LYS A 264 15.53 -14.05 6.73
N ILE A 265 14.45 -13.31 7.02
CA ILE A 265 13.62 -12.68 5.99
C ILE A 265 14.42 -11.61 5.23
N GLU A 266 15.21 -10.79 5.93
CA GLU A 266 16.11 -9.80 5.31
C GLU A 266 17.16 -10.46 4.40
N ASP A 267 17.76 -11.56 4.85
CA ASP A 267 18.77 -12.29 4.06
C ASP A 267 18.15 -12.86 2.77
N ILE A 268 16.95 -13.44 2.86
CA ILE A 268 16.22 -13.96 1.70
C ILE A 268 15.84 -12.82 0.75
N ALA A 269 15.29 -11.72 1.26
CA ALA A 269 14.93 -10.56 0.45
C ALA A 269 16.16 -9.97 -0.27
N ASN A 270 17.29 -9.84 0.42
CA ASN A 270 18.55 -9.36 -0.16
C ASN A 270 19.09 -10.31 -1.25
N ARG A 271 18.91 -11.63 -1.08
CA ARG A 271 19.25 -12.62 -2.11
C ARG A 271 18.40 -12.39 -3.38
N GLU A 272 17.09 -12.23 -3.23
CA GLU A 272 16.21 -11.97 -4.37
C GLU A 272 16.56 -10.63 -5.06
N LEU A 273 16.90 -9.59 -4.32
CA LEU A 273 17.35 -8.32 -4.89
C LEU A 273 18.65 -8.46 -5.69
N LYS A 274 19.61 -9.26 -5.20
CA LYS A 274 20.85 -9.56 -5.93
C LYS A 274 20.59 -10.34 -7.22
N ASN A 275 19.69 -11.33 -7.17
CA ASN A 275 19.27 -12.10 -8.34
C ASN A 275 18.63 -11.19 -9.40
N TYR A 276 17.78 -10.26 -8.97
CA TYR A 276 17.18 -9.26 -9.84
C TYR A 276 18.23 -8.38 -10.52
N SER A 277 19.19 -7.86 -9.74
CA SER A 277 20.26 -6.98 -10.25
C SER A 277 21.17 -7.69 -11.25
N ALA A 278 21.51 -8.96 -11.00
CA ALA A 278 22.31 -9.77 -11.90
C ALA A 278 21.59 -10.02 -13.25
N LYS A 279 20.26 -10.23 -13.23
CA LYS A 279 19.45 -10.46 -14.43
C LYS A 279 19.30 -9.22 -15.31
N ILE A 280 19.37 -8.01 -14.74
CA ILE A 280 19.30 -6.76 -15.50
C ILE A 280 20.64 -6.42 -16.16
N SER A 281 21.74 -6.90 -15.57
CA SER A 281 23.10 -6.62 -16.02
C SER A 281 23.61 -7.61 -17.08
N SER A 282 22.89 -8.71 -17.31
CA SER A 282 23.11 -9.72 -18.35
C SER A 282 22.27 -9.43 -19.61
#